data_e5bb0a8fc4de7bd703fb44d9a6718760
#
_entry.id   e5bb0a8fc4de7bd703fb44d9a6718760
#
_cell.length_a   1.000
_cell.length_b   1.000
_cell.length_c   1.000
_cell.angle_alpha   90.00
_cell.angle_beta   90.00
_cell.angle_gamma   90.00
#
_symmetry.space_group_name_H-M   'P 1'
#
loop_
_entity.id
_entity.type
_entity.pdbx_description
1 polymer ?
#
loop_
_entity_poly.entity_id
_entity_poly.type
_entity_poly.pdbx_seq_one_letter_code
_entity_poly.pdbx_strand_id
1 'polypeptide(L)'
;MRDLLARIAALESSLNAFAYIAADRAMDGAKMAEAALMSGSRSGRLHGVPATIKDLQITKDMPTQRGSKIYCGHQPTEDAPIVPRLRDEGAIIVGKTTMSEVGWTGVSRSPLTGITSNPWKLG
;
A
#
# COMPACT_ATOMS: atom_id res chain seq x y z
N MET A 1 -10.48 1.02 9.67
CA MET A 1 -9.31 1.76 9.15
C MET A 1 -8.45 2.34 10.27
N ARG A 2 -8.99 3.06 11.24
CA ARG A 2 -8.20 3.63 12.37
C ARG A 2 -7.32 2.59 13.06
N ASP A 3 -7.89 1.45 13.45
CA ASP A 3 -7.14 0.39 14.14
C ASP A 3 -6.05 -0.23 13.27
N LEU A 4 -6.30 -0.35 11.96
CA LEU A 4 -5.30 -0.82 10.99
C LEU A 4 -4.11 0.15 10.91
N LEU A 5 -4.39 1.45 10.76
CA LEU A 5 -3.32 2.47 10.68
C LEU A 5 -2.55 2.59 12.00
N ALA A 6 -3.23 2.49 13.14
CA ALA A 6 -2.57 2.45 14.45
C ALA A 6 -1.66 1.22 14.59
N ARG A 7 -2.11 0.05 14.12
CA ARG A 7 -1.31 -1.18 14.12
C ARG A 7 -0.09 -1.07 13.19
N ILE A 8 -0.27 -0.49 12.00
CA ILE A 8 0.86 -0.22 11.09
C ILE A 8 1.88 0.68 11.80
N ALA A 9 1.44 1.82 12.36
CA ALA A 9 2.32 2.74 13.05
C ALA A 9 3.09 2.09 14.22
N ALA A 10 2.46 1.18 14.96
CA ALA A 10 3.09 0.49 16.08
C ALA A 10 4.13 -0.55 15.65
N LEU A 11 3.97 -1.17 14.48
CA LEU A 11 4.80 -2.29 14.04
C LEU A 11 5.84 -1.91 12.98
N GLU A 12 5.65 -0.81 12.26
CA GLU A 12 6.46 -0.45 11.10
C GLU A 12 7.93 -0.24 11.44
N SER A 13 8.24 0.33 12.61
CA SER A 13 9.61 0.50 13.08
C SER A 13 10.37 -0.82 13.27
N SER A 14 9.65 -1.91 13.55
CA SER A 14 10.21 -3.25 13.74
C SER A 14 10.20 -4.07 12.45
N LEU A 15 9.17 -3.91 11.62
CA LEU A 15 8.96 -4.73 10.44
C LEU A 15 9.53 -4.11 9.16
N ASN A 16 9.42 -2.79 9.01
CA ASN A 16 9.80 -2.08 7.80
C ASN A 16 9.13 -2.69 6.55
N ALA A 17 7.81 -2.80 6.57
CA ALA A 17 7.03 -3.48 5.55
C ALA A 17 6.48 -2.54 4.46
N PHE A 18 6.48 -1.23 4.73
CA PHE A 18 5.93 -0.24 3.82
C PHE A 18 7.01 0.66 3.20
N ALA A 19 6.95 0.83 1.88
CA ALA A 19 7.72 1.84 1.15
C ALA A 19 7.01 3.21 1.19
N TYR A 20 5.68 3.20 1.33
CA TYR A 20 4.85 4.39 1.44
C TYR A 20 3.51 4.05 2.09
N ILE A 21 3.05 4.91 3.00
CA ILE A 21 1.74 4.77 3.68
C ILE A 21 0.87 5.96 3.31
N ALA A 22 -0.31 5.70 2.74
CA ALA A 22 -1.29 6.70 2.32
C ALA A 22 -2.39 6.86 3.38
N ALA A 23 -2.01 7.19 4.63
CA ALA A 23 -2.90 7.16 5.79
C ALA A 23 -4.16 8.04 5.61
N ASP A 24 -4.00 9.30 5.18
CA ASP A 24 -5.12 10.23 5.02
C ASP A 24 -6.09 9.74 3.94
N ARG A 25 -5.56 9.32 2.79
CA ARG A 25 -6.38 8.75 1.71
C ARG A 25 -7.11 7.48 2.12
N ALA A 26 -6.44 6.62 2.87
CA ALA A 26 -7.06 5.38 3.37
C ALA A 26 -8.19 5.70 4.35
N MET A 27 -8.01 6.72 5.19
CA MET A 27 -9.05 7.17 6.11
C MET A 27 -10.25 7.77 5.37
N ASP A 28 -9.99 8.62 4.37
CA ASP A 28 -11.07 9.22 3.57
C ASP A 28 -11.81 8.17 2.74
N GLY A 29 -11.08 7.23 2.14
CA GLY A 29 -11.67 6.08 1.46
C GLY A 29 -12.57 5.25 2.37
N ALA A 30 -12.17 5.06 3.64
CA ALA A 30 -12.99 4.34 4.62
C ALA A 30 -14.29 5.09 4.97
N LYS A 31 -14.23 6.42 5.14
CA LYS A 31 -15.43 7.24 5.37
C LYS A 31 -16.37 7.20 4.16
N MET A 32 -15.83 7.27 2.94
CA MET A 32 -16.64 7.16 1.72
C MET A 32 -17.30 5.78 1.59
N ALA A 33 -16.57 4.71 1.90
CA ALA A 33 -17.11 3.36 1.88
C ALA A 33 -18.22 3.17 2.94
N GLU A 34 -18.05 3.71 4.15
CA GLU A 34 -19.05 3.69 5.20
C GLU A 34 -20.33 4.44 4.76
N ALA A 35 -20.18 5.65 4.23
CA ALA A 35 -21.30 6.45 3.74
C ALA A 35 -22.07 5.74 2.60
N ALA A 36 -21.35 5.14 1.65
CA ALA A 36 -21.95 4.35 0.58
C ALA A 36 -22.71 3.14 1.11
N LEU A 37 -22.16 2.43 2.09
CA LEU A 37 -22.84 1.30 2.73
C LEU A 37 -24.14 1.75 3.43
N MET A 38 -24.09 2.85 4.17
CA MET A 38 -25.24 3.41 4.88
C MET A 38 -26.35 3.89 3.93
N SER A 39 -26.01 4.32 2.73
CA SER A 39 -26.96 4.71 1.68
C SER A 39 -27.44 3.54 0.81
N GLY A 40 -27.00 2.32 1.09
CA GLY A 40 -27.32 1.14 0.27
C GLY A 40 -26.54 1.06 -1.06
N SER A 41 -25.55 1.92 -1.27
CA SER A 41 -24.76 2.01 -2.50
C SER A 41 -23.41 1.28 -2.34
N ARG A 42 -23.45 -0.04 -2.22
CA ARG A 42 -22.24 -0.85 -2.15
C ARG A 42 -21.53 -0.91 -3.51
N SER A 43 -20.25 -0.57 -3.56
CA SER A 43 -19.38 -0.75 -4.73
C SER A 43 -18.62 -2.06 -4.64
N GLY A 44 -18.71 -2.90 -5.66
CA GLY A 44 -17.87 -4.08 -5.85
C GLY A 44 -17.79 -5.11 -4.72
N ARG A 45 -17.00 -6.13 -4.94
CA ARG A 45 -16.82 -7.29 -4.03
C ARG A 45 -15.83 -7.01 -2.90
N LEU A 46 -14.95 -6.02 -3.08
CA LEU A 46 -13.93 -5.62 -2.10
C LEU A 46 -14.31 -4.32 -1.38
N HIS A 47 -15.60 -3.97 -1.36
CA HIS A 47 -16.08 -2.74 -0.74
C HIS A 47 -15.59 -2.56 0.70
N GLY A 48 -14.79 -1.52 0.94
CA GLY A 48 -14.23 -1.21 2.25
C GLY A 48 -13.05 -2.09 2.69
N VAL A 49 -12.64 -3.07 1.88
CA VAL A 49 -11.51 -3.95 2.21
C VAL A 49 -10.20 -3.19 2.02
N PRO A 50 -9.33 -3.11 3.07
CA PRO A 50 -8.01 -2.51 2.92
C PRO A 50 -7.10 -3.41 2.07
N ALA A 51 -6.37 -2.79 1.15
CA ALA A 51 -5.41 -3.46 0.29
C ALA A 51 -4.08 -2.70 0.24
N THR A 52 -3.00 -3.39 -0.04
CA THR A 52 -1.69 -2.81 -0.30
C THR A 52 -1.22 -3.13 -1.71
N ILE A 53 -0.42 -2.27 -2.28
CA ILE A 53 0.16 -2.47 -3.61
C ILE A 53 1.68 -2.65 -3.45
N LYS A 54 2.24 -3.70 -4.02
CA LYS A 54 3.70 -3.86 -4.05
C LYS A 54 4.34 -2.69 -4.79
N ASP A 55 5.44 -2.16 -4.29
CA ASP A 55 6.12 -0.97 -4.85
C ASP A 55 6.75 -1.20 -6.25
N LEU A 56 6.44 -2.31 -6.89
CA LEU A 56 6.71 -2.61 -8.29
C LEU A 56 5.62 -2.06 -9.22
N GLN A 57 4.36 -2.14 -8.77
CA GLN A 57 3.20 -1.74 -9.55
C GLN A 57 3.06 -0.22 -9.51
N ILE A 58 3.04 0.42 -10.68
CA ILE A 58 2.91 1.86 -10.78
C ILE A 58 1.53 2.33 -10.28
N THR A 59 1.54 3.45 -9.55
CA THR A 59 0.34 4.11 -9.03
C THR A 59 0.49 5.60 -9.24
N LYS A 60 -0.45 6.21 -9.96
CA LYS A 60 -0.39 7.65 -10.29
C LYS A 60 -0.50 8.58 -9.08
N ASP A 61 -1.01 8.08 -7.97
CA ASP A 61 -1.31 8.84 -6.77
C ASP A 61 -0.38 8.52 -5.58
N MET A 62 0.59 7.61 -5.78
CA MET A 62 1.60 7.28 -4.78
C MET A 62 2.95 7.06 -5.46
N PRO A 63 4.06 7.37 -4.80
CA PRO A 63 5.39 7.07 -5.34
C PRO A 63 5.53 5.58 -5.68
N THR A 64 6.26 5.29 -6.74
CA THR A 64 6.65 3.92 -7.12
C THR A 64 8.15 3.88 -7.34
N GLN A 65 8.87 3.43 -6.33
CA GLN A 65 10.32 3.59 -6.21
C GLN A 65 11.07 2.29 -6.47
N ARG A 66 10.36 1.15 -6.56
CA ARG A 66 10.90 -0.18 -6.90
C ARG A 66 12.08 -0.61 -6.01
N GLY A 67 12.14 -0.12 -4.77
CA GLY A 67 13.23 -0.38 -3.85
C GLY A 67 14.59 0.19 -4.30
N SER A 68 14.65 1.04 -5.32
CA SER A 68 15.88 1.54 -5.93
C SER A 68 16.08 3.03 -5.66
N LYS A 69 17.31 3.41 -5.31
CA LYS A 69 17.70 4.82 -5.17
C LYS A 69 17.57 5.60 -6.49
N ILE A 70 17.64 4.92 -7.64
CA ILE A 70 17.48 5.53 -8.97
C ILE A 70 16.04 6.06 -9.14
N TYR A 71 15.06 5.36 -8.55
CA TYR A 71 13.63 5.73 -8.61
C TYR A 71 13.15 6.45 -7.35
N CYS A 72 14.04 6.91 -6.48
CA CYS A 72 13.66 7.62 -5.26
C CYS A 72 12.76 8.83 -5.60
N GLY A 73 11.56 8.88 -5.02
CA GLY A 73 10.58 9.95 -5.25
C GLY A 73 9.89 9.88 -6.62
N HIS A 74 10.12 8.85 -7.43
CA HIS A 74 9.47 8.73 -8.73
C HIS A 74 7.94 8.62 -8.57
N GLN A 75 7.22 9.58 -9.17
CA GLN A 75 5.76 9.64 -9.21
C GLN A 75 5.27 9.28 -10.60
N PRO A 76 4.67 8.08 -10.80
CA PRO A 76 4.09 7.70 -12.09
C PRO A 76 2.90 8.59 -12.47
N THR A 77 2.65 8.71 -13.77
CA THR A 77 1.48 9.42 -14.33
C THR A 77 0.29 8.50 -14.57
N GLU A 78 0.52 7.19 -14.50
CA GLU A 78 -0.47 6.14 -14.80
C GLU A 78 -0.55 5.11 -13.68
N ASP A 79 -1.65 4.38 -13.64
CA ASP A 79 -1.84 3.22 -12.77
C ASP A 79 -1.55 1.91 -13.54
N ALA A 80 -0.91 0.95 -12.88
CA ALA A 80 -0.89 -0.43 -13.37
C ALA A 80 -2.32 -0.99 -13.45
N PRO A 81 -2.67 -1.85 -14.42
CA PRO A 81 -4.05 -2.33 -14.64
C PRO A 81 -4.73 -2.98 -13.43
N ILE A 82 -3.96 -3.49 -12.47
CA ILE A 82 -4.51 -4.06 -11.23
C ILE A 82 -5.08 -2.97 -10.30
N VAL A 83 -4.50 -1.77 -10.32
CA VAL A 83 -4.86 -0.69 -9.38
C VAL A 83 -6.29 -0.19 -9.60
N PRO A 84 -6.70 0.22 -10.82
CA PRO A 84 -8.08 0.61 -11.07
C PRO A 84 -9.05 -0.54 -10.80
N ARG A 85 -8.72 -1.78 -11.15
CA ARG A 85 -9.58 -2.95 -10.88
C ARG A 85 -9.86 -3.14 -9.39
N LEU A 86 -8.84 -2.98 -8.53
CA LEU A 86 -9.03 -3.05 -7.08
C LEU A 86 -9.92 -1.90 -6.58
N ARG A 87 -9.75 -0.69 -7.12
CA ARG A 87 -10.58 0.46 -6.75
C ARG A 87 -12.01 0.31 -7.23
N ASP A 88 -12.24 -0.16 -8.43
CA ASP A 88 -13.57 -0.39 -9.01
C ASP A 88 -14.35 -1.44 -8.16
N GLU A 89 -13.63 -2.43 -7.64
CA GLU A 89 -14.20 -3.42 -6.70
C GLU A 89 -14.39 -2.85 -5.27
N GLY A 90 -14.03 -1.59 -5.03
CA GLY A 90 -14.23 -0.90 -3.75
C GLY A 90 -13.15 -1.12 -2.71
N ALA A 91 -11.97 -1.65 -3.10
CA ALA A 91 -10.84 -1.78 -2.18
C ALA A 91 -10.24 -0.42 -1.82
N ILE A 92 -9.79 -0.29 -0.58
CA ILE A 92 -9.13 0.92 -0.05
C ILE A 92 -7.62 0.67 -0.04
N ILE A 93 -6.89 1.35 -0.93
CA ILE A 93 -5.43 1.19 -1.00
C ILE A 93 -4.79 1.98 0.14
N VAL A 94 -4.12 1.25 1.04
CA VAL A 94 -3.50 1.79 2.26
C VAL A 94 -2.09 2.30 2.01
N GLY A 95 -1.38 1.74 1.03
CA GLY A 95 -0.01 2.12 0.72
C GLY A 95 0.73 1.14 -0.18
N LYS A 96 2.03 1.36 -0.28
CA LYS A 96 2.97 0.56 -1.07
C LYS A 96 3.84 -0.29 -0.14
N THR A 97 3.94 -1.59 -0.41
CA THR A 97 4.81 -2.47 0.37
C THR A 97 6.23 -2.50 -0.19
N THR A 98 7.20 -2.72 0.70
CA THR A 98 8.61 -2.88 0.35
C THR A 98 8.86 -4.04 -0.61
N MET A 99 10.01 -4.02 -1.25
CA MET A 99 10.46 -5.06 -2.17
C MET A 99 11.98 -5.04 -2.31
N SER A 100 12.53 -6.10 -2.90
CA SER A 100 13.91 -6.07 -3.39
C SER A 100 14.06 -5.04 -4.52
N GLU A 101 15.26 -4.51 -4.71
CA GLU A 101 15.52 -3.58 -5.81
C GLU A 101 15.05 -4.17 -7.16
N VAL A 102 14.15 -3.45 -7.84
CA VAL A 102 13.53 -3.83 -9.12
C VAL A 102 12.86 -5.22 -9.13
N GLY A 103 12.72 -5.87 -7.96
CA GLY A 103 12.05 -7.17 -7.85
C GLY A 103 12.90 -8.38 -8.23
N TRP A 104 14.22 -8.27 -8.25
CA TRP A 104 15.12 -9.32 -8.72
C TRP A 104 15.19 -10.57 -7.82
N THR A 105 14.74 -10.47 -6.57
CA THR A 105 14.78 -11.59 -5.61
C THR A 105 13.51 -11.68 -4.76
N GLY A 106 13.28 -12.83 -4.16
CA GLY A 106 12.10 -13.10 -3.32
C GLY A 106 12.16 -12.51 -1.90
N VAL A 107 13.27 -11.88 -1.50
CA VAL A 107 13.39 -11.23 -0.19
C VAL A 107 13.21 -9.72 -0.30
N SER A 108 12.54 -9.10 0.68
CA SER A 108 12.36 -7.64 0.72
C SER A 108 13.55 -6.98 1.39
N ARG A 109 14.60 -6.80 0.59
CA ARG A 109 15.82 -6.07 0.96
C ARG A 109 16.22 -5.15 -0.19
N SER A 110 16.39 -3.87 0.09
CA SER A 110 16.75 -2.91 -0.95
C SER A 110 17.65 -1.79 -0.42
N PRO A 111 18.43 -1.14 -1.31
CA PRO A 111 19.26 0.00 -0.93
C PRO A 111 18.45 1.24 -0.55
N LEU A 112 17.17 1.32 -0.94
CA LEU A 112 16.31 2.45 -0.65
C LEU A 112 15.54 2.27 0.67
N THR A 113 14.91 1.10 0.88
CA THR A 113 14.00 0.88 2.01
C THR A 113 14.62 0.02 3.13
N GLY A 114 15.80 -0.56 2.92
CA GLY A 114 16.41 -1.45 3.90
C GLY A 114 15.84 -2.87 3.86
N ILE A 115 15.74 -3.50 5.01
CA ILE A 115 15.30 -4.90 5.16
C ILE A 115 13.94 -4.94 5.83
N THR A 116 13.01 -5.70 5.26
CA THR A 116 11.75 -6.07 5.92
C THR A 116 11.97 -7.30 6.79
N SER A 117 11.62 -7.19 8.05
CA SER A 117 11.78 -8.27 9.04
C SER A 117 10.60 -9.23 9.03
N ASN A 118 10.87 -10.49 9.38
CA ASN A 118 9.81 -11.47 9.61
C ASN A 118 9.17 -11.21 10.98
N PRO A 119 7.84 -10.99 11.09
CA PRO A 119 7.19 -10.70 12.36
C PRO A 119 7.27 -11.84 13.38
N TRP A 120 7.52 -13.07 12.93
CA TRP A 120 7.68 -14.24 13.79
C TRP A 120 9.12 -14.46 14.26
N LYS A 121 10.08 -13.73 13.68
CA LYS A 121 11.50 -13.81 14.02
C LYS A 121 12.16 -12.46 13.70
N LEU A 122 12.12 -11.58 14.68
CA LEU A 122 12.78 -10.28 14.64
C LEU A 122 14.25 -10.46 15.01
N GLY A 123 15.20 -10.23 14.10
CA GLY A 123 16.65 -10.32 14.32
C GLY A 123 17.25 -11.65 13.86
#